data_de2c65bb9b42177ad6ac8712c2170769
#
_entry.id   de2c65bb9b42177ad6ac8712c2170769
#
_cell.length_a   1.000
_cell.length_b   1.000
_cell.length_c   1.000
_cell.angle_alpha   90.00
_cell.angle_beta   90.00
_cell.angle_gamma   90.00
#
_symmetry.space_group_name_H-M   'P 1'
#
loop_
_entity.id
_entity.type
_entity.pdbx_description
1 polymer ?
#
loop_
_entity_poly.entity_id
_entity_poly.type
_entity_poly.pdbx_seq_one_letter_code
_entity_poly.pdbx_strand_id
1 'polypeptide(L)'
;MPDKQRLITRRDFIRGTIGATFATSMLGVKWAMADEKAVRSSLVTVVRDKNVMDADFAVDFNVYQKMLDQTMIQLTGKNNSKDAWSSIIKPEDTVGLVTTGHLNPTHDELVYAVRIALMDIGVPKKKIKMAQGGSRKARACTALISLPALKAHWLTGIGTVLKNYIMYSDSPSSYHDENSSKLGEIWNLPHVKGKTKLILVDALYPLCDKGPQPDPRYKWAYNGLIAGADPVAVETVCLKIITEKRKALRGEPWHLSPPPICVEAADKIYGLGTSCMEEIKIEHYGWEQDLLL
;
A
#
# COMPACT_ATOMS: atom_id res chain seq x y z
N MET A 1 -29.78 -42.79 34.86
CA MET A 1 -30.02 -41.32 34.69
C MET A 1 -28.75 -40.72 34.10
N PRO A 2 -28.75 -40.20 32.88
CA PRO A 2 -27.55 -39.63 32.29
C PRO A 2 -27.31 -38.21 32.78
N ASP A 3 -26.05 -37.95 33.04
CA ASP A 3 -25.47 -36.74 33.59
C ASP A 3 -25.64 -35.60 32.59
N LYS A 4 -26.24 -34.49 33.05
CA LYS A 4 -26.41 -33.28 32.22
C LYS A 4 -25.09 -32.51 32.18
N GLN A 5 -24.37 -32.61 31.10
CA GLN A 5 -23.24 -31.72 30.79
C GLN A 5 -23.76 -30.24 30.76
N ARG A 6 -23.30 -29.45 31.71
CA ARG A 6 -23.55 -28.03 31.79
C ARG A 6 -22.71 -27.34 30.71
N LEU A 7 -23.34 -26.78 29.70
CA LEU A 7 -22.70 -25.91 28.72
C LEU A 7 -22.24 -24.62 29.40
N ILE A 8 -20.93 -24.35 29.36
CA ILE A 8 -20.33 -23.10 29.86
C ILE A 8 -20.76 -21.97 28.94
N THR A 9 -21.44 -20.95 29.50
CA THR A 9 -21.86 -19.76 28.74
C THR A 9 -20.73 -18.75 28.66
N ARG A 10 -20.77 -17.84 27.66
CA ARG A 10 -19.82 -16.73 27.55
C ARG A 10 -19.69 -15.89 28.84
N ARG A 11 -20.72 -15.84 29.64
CA ARG A 11 -20.78 -15.13 30.90
C ARG A 11 -20.03 -15.85 32.02
N ASP A 12 -20.02 -17.19 31.98
CA ASP A 12 -19.28 -18.02 32.95
C ASP A 12 -17.79 -18.01 32.65
N PHE A 13 -17.41 -17.90 31.37
CA PHE A 13 -16.01 -17.71 30.95
C PHE A 13 -15.42 -16.38 31.42
N ILE A 14 -16.19 -15.28 31.32
CA ILE A 14 -15.75 -13.94 31.78
C ILE A 14 -15.63 -13.89 33.31
N ARG A 15 -16.48 -14.58 34.06
CA ARG A 15 -16.42 -14.64 35.54
C ARG A 15 -15.27 -15.52 36.06
N GLY A 16 -14.89 -16.56 35.32
CA GLY A 16 -13.77 -17.43 35.66
C GLY A 16 -12.40 -16.76 35.50
N THR A 17 -12.28 -15.80 34.57
CA THR A 17 -11.03 -15.07 34.30
C THR A 17 -10.75 -13.92 35.30
N ILE A 18 -11.76 -13.42 36.01
CA ILE A 18 -11.59 -12.34 37.01
C ILE A 18 -11.17 -12.87 38.40
N GLY A 19 -11.39 -14.17 38.66
CA GLY A 19 -11.06 -14.79 39.94
C GLY A 19 -9.62 -15.26 40.15
N ALA A 20 -8.77 -15.26 39.09
CA ALA A 20 -7.41 -15.80 39.14
C ALA A 20 -6.29 -14.74 39.31
N THR A 21 -6.64 -13.47 39.50
CA THR A 21 -5.64 -12.36 39.52
C THR A 21 -5.34 -11.79 40.88
N PHE A 22 -5.72 -12.44 42.01
CA PHE A 22 -5.46 -11.90 43.37
C PHE A 22 -4.70 -12.85 44.27
N ALA A 23 -3.72 -13.62 43.83
CA ALA A 23 -2.78 -14.29 44.75
C ALA A 23 -1.46 -14.58 44.05
N THR A 24 -0.61 -13.61 43.86
CA THR A 24 0.88 -13.74 43.88
C THR A 24 1.53 -12.38 43.66
N SER A 25 1.45 -11.51 44.63
CA SER A 25 2.29 -10.33 44.70
C SER A 25 3.33 -10.51 45.77
N MET A 26 4.46 -11.13 45.47
CA MET A 26 5.76 -10.95 46.12
C MET A 26 6.78 -11.92 45.49
N LEU A 27 7.31 -11.54 44.37
CA LEU A 27 8.67 -11.87 43.90
C LEU A 27 8.83 -11.18 42.55
N GLY A 28 9.79 -10.26 42.47
CA GLY A 28 9.95 -9.31 41.39
C GLY A 28 10.17 -9.91 40.01
N VAL A 29 9.08 -10.25 39.34
CA VAL A 29 9.04 -10.48 37.90
C VAL A 29 8.25 -9.30 37.33
N LYS A 30 8.94 -8.37 36.66
CA LYS A 30 8.31 -7.39 35.80
C LYS A 30 7.54 -8.16 34.72
N TRP A 31 6.26 -8.36 34.91
CA TRP A 31 5.37 -8.66 33.81
C TRP A 31 5.44 -7.48 32.86
N ALA A 32 6.02 -7.70 31.67
CA ALA A 32 5.75 -6.82 30.56
C ALA A 32 4.23 -6.84 30.39
N MET A 33 3.57 -5.76 30.80
CA MET A 33 2.18 -5.50 30.45
C MET A 33 2.15 -5.62 28.92
N ALA A 34 1.36 -6.56 28.42
CA ALA A 34 1.03 -6.58 27.01
C ALA A 34 0.54 -5.15 26.70
N ASP A 35 1.34 -4.42 25.93
CA ASP A 35 0.92 -3.15 25.37
C ASP A 35 -0.50 -3.36 24.85
N GLU A 36 -1.47 -2.67 25.42
CA GLU A 36 -2.70 -2.35 24.71
C GLU A 36 -2.24 -1.95 23.33
N LYS A 37 -2.63 -2.73 22.31
CA LYS A 37 -2.35 -2.43 20.91
C LYS A 37 -2.84 -0.99 20.71
N ALA A 38 -1.97 -0.03 20.91
CA ALA A 38 -2.22 1.32 20.46
C ALA A 38 -2.61 1.14 19.00
N VAL A 39 -3.84 1.44 18.67
CA VAL A 39 -4.33 1.42 17.30
C VAL A 39 -3.37 2.35 16.55
N ARG A 40 -2.33 1.76 15.94
CA ARG A 40 -1.40 2.50 15.10
C ARG A 40 -2.21 2.82 13.86
N SER A 41 -2.75 4.03 13.82
CA SER A 41 -3.37 4.52 12.61
C SER A 41 -2.32 4.43 11.49
N SER A 42 -2.68 3.74 10.41
CA SER A 42 -1.82 3.65 9.23
C SER A 42 -1.74 5.01 8.58
N LEU A 43 -0.52 5.54 8.38
CA LEU A 43 -0.32 6.82 7.71
C LEU A 43 -0.24 6.62 6.20
N VAL A 44 -1.05 7.36 5.46
CA VAL A 44 -0.97 7.50 4.01
C VAL A 44 -0.78 8.98 3.68
N THR A 45 0.27 9.28 2.93
CA THR A 45 0.58 10.64 2.49
C THR A 45 0.20 10.80 1.02
N VAL A 46 -0.47 11.91 0.68
CA VAL A 46 -0.85 12.28 -0.69
C VAL A 46 -0.23 13.63 -1.00
N VAL A 47 0.68 13.68 -1.97
CA VAL A 47 1.31 14.93 -2.42
C VAL A 47 0.91 15.20 -3.86
N ARG A 48 0.43 16.41 -4.15
CA ARG A 48 -0.04 16.82 -5.48
C ARG A 48 0.54 18.14 -5.91
N ASP A 49 0.93 18.25 -7.18
CA ASP A 49 1.35 19.51 -7.79
C ASP A 49 0.75 19.66 -9.19
N LYS A 50 0.02 20.75 -9.44
CA LYS A 50 -0.63 21.00 -10.73
C LYS A 50 0.35 21.17 -11.90
N ASN A 51 1.61 21.50 -11.60
CA ASN A 51 2.65 21.77 -12.60
C ASN A 51 3.50 20.53 -12.90
N VAL A 52 3.21 19.37 -12.31
CA VAL A 52 4.00 18.13 -12.50
C VAL A 52 3.85 17.55 -13.90
N MET A 53 2.74 17.84 -14.60
CA MET A 53 2.55 17.52 -16.01
C MET A 53 2.09 18.76 -16.77
N ASP A 54 2.53 18.88 -18.01
CA ASP A 54 2.04 19.91 -18.93
C ASP A 54 0.73 19.49 -19.65
N ALA A 55 0.30 20.29 -20.62
CA ALA A 55 -0.93 20.03 -21.40
C ALA A 55 -0.83 18.78 -22.30
N ASP A 56 0.37 18.35 -22.66
CA ASP A 56 0.65 17.16 -23.46
C ASP A 56 0.96 15.95 -22.58
N PHE A 57 0.73 16.07 -21.26
CA PHE A 57 1.01 15.04 -20.22
C PHE A 57 2.50 14.68 -20.09
N ALA A 58 3.40 15.52 -20.55
CA ALA A 58 4.83 15.37 -20.30
C ALA A 58 5.15 15.74 -18.84
N VAL A 59 5.94 14.89 -18.18
CA VAL A 59 6.26 15.05 -16.76
C VAL A 59 7.43 16.01 -16.58
N ASP A 60 7.25 17.05 -15.76
CA ASP A 60 8.37 17.84 -15.25
C ASP A 60 9.08 17.08 -14.13
N PHE A 61 10.25 16.55 -14.45
CA PHE A 61 11.05 15.75 -13.53
C PHE A 61 11.43 16.52 -12.25
N ASN A 62 11.74 17.82 -12.35
CA ASN A 62 12.14 18.61 -11.18
C ASN A 62 10.97 18.81 -10.21
N VAL A 63 9.77 19.03 -10.74
CA VAL A 63 8.56 19.10 -9.94
C VAL A 63 8.28 17.74 -9.29
N TYR A 64 8.36 16.65 -10.07
CA TYR A 64 8.13 15.32 -9.54
C TYR A 64 9.12 14.91 -8.45
N GLN A 65 10.40 15.27 -8.61
CA GLN A 65 11.41 15.03 -7.58
C GLN A 65 11.08 15.78 -6.28
N LYS A 66 10.67 17.04 -6.36
CA LYS A 66 10.22 17.81 -5.19
C LYS A 66 8.99 17.17 -4.51
N MET A 67 8.03 16.65 -5.30
CA MET A 67 6.90 15.92 -4.77
C MET A 67 7.35 14.67 -4.02
N LEU A 68 8.31 13.91 -4.58
CA LEU A 68 8.88 12.72 -3.93
C LEU A 68 9.58 13.09 -2.61
N ASP A 69 10.41 14.14 -2.61
CA ASP A 69 11.09 14.61 -1.40
C ASP A 69 10.09 15.02 -0.32
N GLN A 70 9.07 15.80 -0.69
CA GLN A 70 7.99 16.19 0.22
C GLN A 70 7.25 14.96 0.76
N THR A 71 6.92 14.01 -0.11
CA THR A 71 6.24 12.76 0.27
C THR A 71 7.03 12.00 1.33
N MET A 72 8.34 11.86 1.14
CA MET A 72 9.20 11.12 2.07
C MET A 72 9.35 11.85 3.41
N ILE A 73 9.50 13.16 3.39
CA ILE A 73 9.55 14.00 4.60
C ILE A 73 8.28 13.83 5.43
N GLN A 74 7.12 13.95 4.79
CA GLN A 74 5.83 13.85 5.49
C GLN A 74 5.56 12.43 6.02
N LEU A 75 5.83 11.41 5.19
CA LEU A 75 5.63 10.02 5.59
C LEU A 75 6.48 9.62 6.80
N THR A 76 7.68 10.15 6.91
CA THR A 76 8.64 9.73 7.95
C THR A 76 8.77 10.70 9.10
N GLY A 77 8.24 11.92 8.98
CA GLY A 77 8.40 13.00 9.95
C GLY A 77 9.85 13.50 10.07
N LYS A 78 10.71 13.26 9.06
CA LYS A 78 12.09 13.73 9.05
C LYS A 78 12.19 15.14 8.49
N ASN A 79 13.29 15.84 8.83
CA ASN A 79 13.49 17.24 8.44
C ASN A 79 13.94 17.42 6.99
N ASN A 80 14.44 16.35 6.34
CA ASN A 80 14.89 16.38 4.96
C ASN A 80 14.73 15.02 4.30
N SER A 81 14.76 14.99 2.96
CA SER A 81 14.56 13.80 2.15
C SER A 81 15.63 12.72 2.40
N LYS A 82 16.90 13.10 2.56
CA LYS A 82 18.00 12.16 2.79
C LYS A 82 17.81 11.38 4.09
N ASP A 83 17.48 12.04 5.18
CA ASP A 83 17.21 11.41 6.47
C ASP A 83 15.94 10.54 6.40
N ALA A 84 14.93 11.00 5.64
CA ALA A 84 13.72 10.24 5.40
C ALA A 84 14.03 8.90 4.71
N TRP A 85 14.76 8.93 3.62
CA TRP A 85 15.17 7.71 2.90
C TRP A 85 16.08 6.81 3.75
N SER A 86 17.04 7.37 4.46
CA SER A 86 17.96 6.63 5.35
C SER A 86 17.26 5.95 6.52
N SER A 87 16.07 6.45 6.93
CA SER A 87 15.26 5.81 7.97
C SER A 87 14.56 4.54 7.49
N ILE A 88 14.41 4.35 6.16
CA ILE A 88 13.66 3.24 5.55
C ILE A 88 14.60 2.23 4.88
N ILE A 89 15.62 2.70 4.15
CA ILE A 89 16.56 1.90 3.37
C ILE A 89 17.98 2.13 3.87
N LYS A 90 18.77 1.06 3.90
CA LYS A 90 20.18 1.11 4.30
C LYS A 90 21.11 0.99 3.09
N PRO A 91 22.35 1.55 3.14
CA PRO A 91 23.32 1.41 2.05
C PRO A 91 23.66 -0.04 1.68
N GLU A 92 23.53 -0.95 2.65
CA GLU A 92 23.82 -2.37 2.45
C GLU A 92 22.73 -3.11 1.70
N ASP A 93 21.53 -2.55 1.62
CA ASP A 93 20.39 -3.21 0.98
C ASP A 93 20.61 -3.47 -0.52
N THR A 94 20.07 -4.58 -0.97
CA THR A 94 19.79 -4.80 -2.39
C THR A 94 18.33 -4.47 -2.61
N VAL A 95 18.07 -3.31 -3.20
CA VAL A 95 16.74 -2.74 -3.33
C VAL A 95 16.09 -3.16 -4.65
N GLY A 96 14.93 -3.78 -4.56
CA GLY A 96 14.10 -4.13 -5.71
C GLY A 96 13.01 -3.10 -5.95
N LEU A 97 13.03 -2.43 -7.10
CA LEU A 97 11.96 -1.53 -7.54
C LEU A 97 10.93 -2.35 -8.33
N VAL A 98 9.68 -2.34 -7.88
CA VAL A 98 8.59 -3.15 -8.44
C VAL A 98 7.55 -2.24 -9.06
N THR A 99 7.70 -2.00 -10.35
CA THR A 99 6.84 -1.11 -11.14
C THR A 99 5.66 -1.85 -11.77
N THR A 100 4.64 -1.13 -12.19
CA THR A 100 3.70 -1.61 -13.21
C THR A 100 4.38 -1.51 -14.57
N GLY A 101 4.59 -2.65 -15.24
CA GLY A 101 5.40 -2.71 -16.48
C GLY A 101 4.61 -2.45 -17.77
N HIS A 102 3.30 -2.72 -17.81
CA HIS A 102 2.48 -2.64 -19.01
C HIS A 102 1.08 -2.10 -18.70
N LEU A 103 0.36 -1.64 -19.74
CA LEU A 103 -1.05 -1.29 -19.63
C LEU A 103 -1.31 -0.25 -18.52
N ASN A 104 -1.00 0.99 -18.78
CA ASN A 104 -0.90 2.10 -17.83
C ASN A 104 0.31 1.91 -16.88
N PRO A 105 1.54 2.02 -17.42
CA PRO A 105 2.76 1.79 -16.65
C PRO A 105 3.02 2.90 -15.62
N THR A 106 3.90 2.59 -14.67
CA THR A 106 4.54 3.60 -13.81
C THR A 106 5.40 4.53 -14.68
N HIS A 107 5.36 5.83 -14.44
CA HIS A 107 6.21 6.80 -15.15
C HIS A 107 7.69 6.56 -14.82
N ASP A 108 8.52 6.64 -15.85
CA ASP A 108 9.97 6.42 -15.70
C ASP A 108 10.62 7.47 -14.80
N GLU A 109 10.07 8.66 -14.74
CA GLU A 109 10.50 9.77 -13.88
C GLU A 109 10.43 9.40 -12.39
N LEU A 110 9.37 8.68 -11.94
CA LEU A 110 9.31 8.18 -10.57
C LEU A 110 10.44 7.18 -10.29
N VAL A 111 10.64 6.24 -11.21
CA VAL A 111 11.70 5.24 -11.09
C VAL A 111 13.06 5.92 -11.00
N TYR A 112 13.30 6.92 -11.84
CA TYR A 112 14.55 7.66 -11.89
C TYR A 112 14.78 8.48 -10.61
N ALA A 113 13.76 9.20 -10.13
CA ALA A 113 13.81 9.98 -8.89
C ALA A 113 14.12 9.08 -7.68
N VAL A 114 13.45 7.93 -7.55
CA VAL A 114 13.72 6.94 -6.50
C VAL A 114 15.16 6.40 -6.58
N ARG A 115 15.67 6.14 -7.79
CA ARG A 115 17.06 5.68 -7.96
C ARG A 115 18.08 6.73 -7.53
N ILE A 116 17.84 8.00 -7.85
CA ILE A 116 18.70 9.12 -7.39
C ILE A 116 18.69 9.18 -5.87
N ALA A 117 17.53 9.19 -5.24
CA ALA A 117 17.40 9.27 -3.79
C ALA A 117 18.12 8.10 -3.07
N LEU A 118 17.99 6.88 -3.61
CA LEU A 118 18.69 5.71 -3.07
C LEU A 118 20.22 5.82 -3.21
N MET A 119 20.72 6.36 -4.32
CA MET A 119 22.15 6.59 -4.49
C MET A 119 22.67 7.68 -3.56
N ASP A 120 21.88 8.72 -3.30
CA ASP A 120 22.23 9.83 -2.39
C ASP A 120 22.41 9.37 -0.93
N ILE A 121 21.69 8.33 -0.52
CA ILE A 121 21.88 7.70 0.80
C ILE A 121 22.96 6.62 0.79
N GLY A 122 23.68 6.44 -0.31
CA GLY A 122 24.83 5.53 -0.41
C GLY A 122 24.51 4.12 -0.90
N VAL A 123 23.29 3.81 -1.38
CA VAL A 123 23.01 2.51 -2.00
C VAL A 123 23.73 2.42 -3.36
N PRO A 124 24.66 1.46 -3.55
CA PRO A 124 25.38 1.35 -4.82
C PRO A 124 24.43 1.09 -6.01
N LYS A 125 24.63 1.77 -7.14
CA LYS A 125 23.82 1.62 -8.37
C LYS A 125 23.58 0.16 -8.75
N LYS A 126 24.60 -0.71 -8.61
CA LYS A 126 24.52 -2.15 -8.92
C LYS A 126 23.58 -2.93 -7.98
N LYS A 127 23.25 -2.39 -6.81
CA LYS A 127 22.30 -2.97 -5.83
C LYS A 127 20.87 -2.50 -6.01
N ILE A 128 20.61 -1.51 -6.86
CA ILE A 128 19.25 -1.03 -7.19
C ILE A 128 18.78 -1.79 -8.44
N LYS A 129 17.81 -2.69 -8.25
CA LYS A 129 17.36 -3.65 -9.28
C LYS A 129 15.94 -3.34 -9.73
N MET A 130 15.63 -3.50 -11.02
CA MET A 130 14.25 -3.62 -11.47
C MET A 130 13.76 -5.02 -11.14
N ALA A 131 12.78 -5.10 -10.22
CA ALA A 131 12.36 -6.37 -9.63
C ALA A 131 10.96 -6.83 -10.08
N GLN A 132 10.28 -6.11 -10.99
CA GLN A 132 9.02 -6.58 -11.57
C GLN A 132 9.22 -7.89 -12.34
N GLY A 133 8.24 -8.79 -12.22
CA GLY A 133 8.17 -10.05 -12.95
C GLY A 133 9.05 -11.17 -12.38
N GLY A 134 8.41 -12.15 -11.77
CA GLY A 134 8.96 -13.41 -11.30
C GLY A 134 9.66 -13.39 -9.93
N SER A 135 9.41 -14.44 -9.15
CA SER A 135 9.85 -14.61 -7.76
C SER A 135 11.38 -14.56 -7.60
N ARG A 136 12.15 -14.97 -8.61
CA ARG A 136 13.62 -14.93 -8.58
C ARG A 136 14.16 -13.53 -8.29
N LYS A 137 13.51 -12.50 -8.86
CA LYS A 137 13.95 -11.11 -8.67
C LYS A 137 13.70 -10.64 -7.24
N ALA A 138 12.56 -10.97 -6.65
CA ALA A 138 12.26 -10.66 -5.25
C ALA A 138 13.22 -11.40 -4.28
N ARG A 139 13.57 -12.68 -4.59
CA ARG A 139 14.52 -13.45 -3.77
C ARG A 139 15.90 -12.80 -3.70
N ALA A 140 16.34 -12.16 -4.77
CA ALA A 140 17.64 -11.49 -4.86
C ALA A 140 17.69 -10.14 -4.11
N CYS A 141 16.58 -9.64 -3.58
CA CYS A 141 16.48 -8.36 -2.90
C CYS A 141 16.33 -8.53 -1.39
N THR A 142 16.94 -7.63 -0.61
CA THR A 142 16.76 -7.52 0.85
C THR A 142 15.62 -6.57 1.20
N ALA A 143 15.37 -5.56 0.36
CA ALA A 143 14.29 -4.60 0.47
C ALA A 143 13.54 -4.46 -0.86
N LEU A 144 12.24 -4.23 -0.80
CA LEU A 144 11.39 -3.95 -1.95
C LEU A 144 10.73 -2.58 -1.77
N ILE A 145 10.67 -1.81 -2.86
CA ILE A 145 9.87 -0.60 -2.99
C ILE A 145 8.83 -0.85 -4.08
N SER A 146 7.56 -0.81 -3.72
CA SER A 146 6.45 -0.99 -4.66
C SER A 146 6.12 0.35 -5.29
N LEU A 147 6.15 0.41 -6.62
CA LEU A 147 5.91 1.59 -7.44
C LEU A 147 4.75 1.33 -8.42
N PRO A 148 3.52 1.05 -7.93
CA PRO A 148 2.40 0.78 -8.83
C PRO A 148 1.85 2.07 -9.44
N ALA A 149 1.23 1.96 -10.63
CA ALA A 149 0.38 3.00 -11.19
C ALA A 149 -1.07 2.85 -10.71
N LEU A 150 -1.72 3.97 -10.37
CA LEU A 150 -3.11 3.98 -9.89
C LEU A 150 -4.08 3.65 -11.03
N LYS A 151 -4.83 2.55 -10.91
CA LYS A 151 -5.81 2.14 -11.91
C LYS A 151 -6.89 1.19 -11.41
N ALA A 152 -8.08 1.32 -11.96
CA ALA A 152 -9.10 0.28 -11.95
C ALA A 152 -8.65 -0.94 -12.74
N HIS A 153 -9.28 -2.09 -12.53
CA HIS A 153 -8.96 -3.32 -13.22
C HIS A 153 -10.20 -4.21 -13.38
N TRP A 154 -10.46 -4.67 -14.62
CA TRP A 154 -11.68 -5.41 -14.98
C TRP A 154 -11.80 -6.81 -14.37
N LEU A 155 -10.72 -7.39 -13.82
CA LEU A 155 -10.76 -8.68 -13.12
C LEU A 155 -10.70 -8.54 -11.58
N THR A 156 -10.21 -7.42 -11.06
CA THR A 156 -9.92 -7.27 -9.61
C THR A 156 -10.63 -6.07 -8.97
N GLY A 157 -11.38 -5.29 -9.78
CA GLY A 157 -11.91 -4.00 -9.38
C GLY A 157 -10.84 -2.91 -9.35
N ILE A 158 -9.83 -3.05 -8.51
CA ILE A 158 -8.62 -2.21 -8.46
C ILE A 158 -7.37 -3.03 -8.77
N GLY A 159 -6.41 -2.45 -9.48
CA GLY A 159 -5.20 -3.14 -9.91
C GLY A 159 -3.94 -2.35 -9.57
N THR A 160 -3.85 -1.81 -8.35
CA THR A 160 -2.78 -0.92 -7.92
C THR A 160 -1.78 -1.63 -7.01
N VAL A 161 -1.89 -1.51 -5.69
CA VAL A 161 -0.87 -1.96 -4.73
C VAL A 161 -0.83 -3.47 -4.59
N LEU A 162 -1.95 -4.08 -4.18
CA LEU A 162 -2.01 -5.51 -3.87
C LEU A 162 -1.66 -6.36 -5.09
N LYS A 163 -2.14 -5.94 -6.26
CA LYS A 163 -1.92 -6.65 -7.53
C LYS A 163 -0.51 -6.45 -8.10
N ASN A 164 0.25 -5.45 -7.67
CA ASN A 164 1.58 -5.14 -8.22
C ASN A 164 2.57 -6.31 -8.08
N TYR A 165 2.34 -7.19 -7.11
CA TYR A 165 3.18 -8.37 -6.85
C TYR A 165 2.65 -9.67 -7.45
N ILE A 166 1.61 -9.65 -8.29
CA ILE A 166 0.98 -10.86 -8.82
C ILE A 166 1.98 -11.78 -9.55
N MET A 167 3.00 -11.21 -10.19
CA MET A 167 4.04 -11.96 -10.88
C MET A 167 5.04 -12.66 -9.96
N TYR A 168 4.95 -12.47 -8.65
CA TYR A 168 5.75 -13.20 -7.67
C TYR A 168 5.14 -14.53 -7.26
N SER A 169 3.90 -14.79 -7.63
CA SER A 169 3.28 -16.11 -7.54
C SER A 169 3.78 -17.03 -8.67
N ASP A 170 3.70 -18.33 -8.44
CA ASP A 170 4.05 -19.33 -9.46
C ASP A 170 2.93 -19.49 -10.51
N SER A 171 1.72 -18.99 -10.23
CA SER A 171 0.54 -19.05 -11.12
C SER A 171 -0.24 -17.72 -11.10
N PRO A 172 0.24 -16.65 -11.75
CA PRO A 172 -0.39 -15.33 -11.69
C PRO A 172 -1.85 -15.30 -12.16
N SER A 173 -2.23 -16.17 -13.11
CA SER A 173 -3.60 -16.24 -13.64
C SER A 173 -4.60 -16.70 -12.60
N SER A 174 -4.25 -17.66 -11.72
CA SER A 174 -5.15 -18.19 -10.70
C SER A 174 -5.52 -17.16 -9.61
N TYR A 175 -4.72 -16.10 -9.48
CA TYR A 175 -5.01 -15.00 -8.56
C TYR A 175 -6.05 -14.00 -9.09
N HIS A 176 -6.60 -14.25 -10.29
CA HIS A 176 -7.77 -13.53 -10.81
C HIS A 176 -9.08 -14.24 -10.50
N ASP A 177 -9.03 -15.49 -10.04
CA ASP A 177 -10.20 -16.25 -9.63
C ASP A 177 -10.83 -15.64 -8.37
N GLU A 178 -12.13 -15.91 -8.16
CA GLU A 178 -12.86 -15.43 -6.98
C GLU A 178 -12.74 -13.91 -6.76
N ASN A 179 -12.81 -13.12 -7.84
CA ASN A 179 -12.60 -11.66 -7.83
C ASN A 179 -11.29 -11.26 -7.16
N SER A 180 -10.25 -12.10 -7.30
CA SER A 180 -8.90 -11.85 -6.79
C SER A 180 -8.80 -11.73 -5.26
N SER A 181 -9.69 -12.37 -4.51
CA SER A 181 -9.67 -12.37 -3.03
C SER A 181 -8.33 -12.85 -2.45
N LYS A 182 -7.57 -13.66 -3.20
CA LYS A 182 -6.30 -14.26 -2.76
C LYS A 182 -5.06 -13.40 -2.99
N LEU A 183 -5.16 -12.18 -3.53
CA LEU A 183 -3.98 -11.33 -3.78
C LEU A 183 -3.12 -11.08 -2.54
N GLY A 184 -3.73 -11.02 -1.35
CA GLY A 184 -3.00 -10.86 -0.09
C GLY A 184 -2.06 -12.01 0.24
N GLU A 185 -2.32 -13.23 -0.23
CA GLU A 185 -1.45 -14.39 -0.04
C GLU A 185 -0.04 -14.14 -0.60
N ILE A 186 0.06 -13.45 -1.74
CA ILE A 186 1.33 -13.16 -2.42
C ILE A 186 2.26 -12.32 -1.53
N TRP A 187 1.69 -11.40 -0.75
CA TRP A 187 2.43 -10.55 0.18
C TRP A 187 3.01 -11.32 1.36
N ASN A 188 2.40 -12.48 1.68
CA ASN A 188 2.86 -13.40 2.72
C ASN A 188 3.84 -14.48 2.21
N LEU A 189 4.13 -14.53 0.91
CA LEU A 189 5.14 -15.46 0.38
C LEU A 189 6.51 -15.21 1.01
N PRO A 190 7.32 -16.26 1.31
CA PRO A 190 8.59 -16.13 2.02
C PRO A 190 9.61 -15.16 1.38
N HIS A 191 9.50 -14.97 0.06
CA HIS A 191 10.39 -14.08 -0.68
C HIS A 191 9.86 -12.64 -0.80
N VAL A 192 8.67 -12.34 -0.26
CA VAL A 192 8.03 -11.00 -0.24
C VAL A 192 7.85 -10.51 1.19
N LYS A 193 7.37 -11.38 2.07
CA LYS A 193 7.00 -11.04 3.46
C LYS A 193 8.12 -10.28 4.17
N GLY A 194 7.78 -9.10 4.72
CA GLY A 194 8.69 -8.24 5.48
C GLY A 194 9.73 -7.48 4.66
N LYS A 195 9.79 -7.69 3.33
CA LYS A 195 10.75 -6.99 2.46
C LYS A 195 10.23 -5.68 1.89
N THR A 196 8.91 -5.51 1.72
CA THR A 196 8.35 -4.24 1.25
C THR A 196 8.50 -3.20 2.35
N LYS A 197 9.30 -2.17 2.06
CA LYS A 197 9.63 -1.09 2.99
C LYS A 197 8.84 0.18 2.71
N LEU A 198 8.43 0.35 1.46
CA LEU A 198 7.77 1.56 0.99
C LEU A 198 6.89 1.23 -0.20
N ILE A 199 5.75 1.90 -0.27
CA ILE A 199 4.84 1.89 -1.39
C ILE A 199 4.72 3.34 -1.85
N LEU A 200 4.96 3.57 -3.14
CA LEU A 200 4.84 4.87 -3.80
C LEU A 200 3.95 4.67 -5.03
N VAL A 201 2.70 5.05 -4.93
CA VAL A 201 1.73 4.92 -6.03
C VAL A 201 1.86 6.11 -6.96
N ASP A 202 2.19 5.84 -8.19
CA ASP A 202 2.15 6.81 -9.28
C ASP A 202 0.69 7.11 -9.63
N ALA A 203 0.23 8.26 -9.22
CA ALA A 203 -1.10 8.79 -9.45
C ALA A 203 -1.08 10.07 -10.29
N LEU A 204 -0.10 10.22 -11.21
CA LEU A 204 -0.06 11.38 -12.10
C LEU A 204 -1.23 11.37 -13.07
N TYR A 205 -1.38 10.25 -13.81
CA TYR A 205 -2.40 10.08 -14.85
C TYR A 205 -3.15 8.76 -14.70
N PRO A 206 -3.96 8.61 -13.63
CA PRO A 206 -4.66 7.37 -13.30
C PRO A 206 -5.73 6.98 -14.30
N LEU A 207 -6.25 5.73 -14.13
CA LEU A 207 -7.32 5.16 -14.92
C LEU A 207 -8.45 4.68 -14.00
N CYS A 208 -9.67 5.27 -14.09
CA CYS A 208 -10.75 4.97 -13.16
C CYS A 208 -11.72 3.88 -13.65
N ASP A 209 -11.64 3.43 -14.90
CA ASP A 209 -12.49 2.36 -15.44
C ASP A 209 -11.80 1.58 -16.55
N LYS A 210 -12.31 0.36 -16.85
CA LYS A 210 -11.88 -0.54 -17.95
C LYS A 210 -10.41 -0.94 -17.95
N GLY A 211 -9.67 -0.60 -16.87
CA GLY A 211 -8.27 -1.00 -16.78
C GLY A 211 -8.09 -2.54 -16.79
N PRO A 212 -6.86 -3.00 -17.08
CA PRO A 212 -5.63 -2.21 -17.15
C PRO A 212 -5.35 -1.53 -18.48
N GLN A 213 -6.09 -1.86 -19.56
CA GLN A 213 -5.93 -1.19 -20.86
C GLN A 213 -6.26 0.29 -20.75
N PRO A 214 -5.37 1.19 -21.19
CA PRO A 214 -5.63 2.61 -21.12
C PRO A 214 -6.79 3.00 -22.04
N ASP A 215 -7.78 3.67 -21.47
CA ASP A 215 -8.89 4.28 -22.20
C ASP A 215 -8.90 5.78 -21.85
N PRO A 216 -8.61 6.67 -22.81
CA PRO A 216 -8.50 8.12 -22.54
C PRO A 216 -9.75 8.72 -21.91
N ARG A 217 -10.94 8.14 -22.11
CA ARG A 217 -12.20 8.59 -21.52
C ARG A 217 -12.24 8.47 -20.00
N TYR A 218 -11.41 7.58 -19.44
CA TYR A 218 -11.37 7.25 -18.02
C TYR A 218 -10.03 7.60 -17.36
N LYS A 219 -9.12 8.24 -18.11
CA LYS A 219 -7.89 8.80 -17.56
C LYS A 219 -8.10 10.27 -17.19
N TRP A 220 -7.41 10.73 -16.16
CA TRP A 220 -7.44 12.14 -15.76
C TRP A 220 -6.12 12.56 -15.11
N ALA A 221 -5.79 13.85 -15.22
CA ALA A 221 -4.64 14.44 -14.54
C ALA A 221 -4.96 14.59 -13.05
N TYR A 222 -4.58 13.61 -12.24
CA TYR A 222 -4.67 13.70 -10.78
C TYR A 222 -3.45 14.41 -10.21
N ASN A 223 -2.31 14.33 -10.91
CA ASN A 223 -1.06 15.01 -10.57
C ASN A 223 -0.57 14.68 -9.16
N GLY A 224 -0.67 13.41 -8.75
CA GLY A 224 -0.42 12.98 -7.39
C GLY A 224 0.60 11.87 -7.25
N LEU A 225 1.22 11.81 -6.06
CA LEU A 225 2.01 10.72 -5.54
C LEU A 225 1.41 10.31 -4.19
N ILE A 226 1.13 9.00 -4.01
CA ILE A 226 0.51 8.47 -2.79
C ILE A 226 1.49 7.50 -2.15
N ALA A 227 1.74 7.65 -0.84
CA ALA A 227 2.76 6.85 -0.17
C ALA A 227 2.29 6.30 1.18
N GLY A 228 2.85 5.14 1.53
CA GLY A 228 2.65 4.51 2.83
C GLY A 228 3.48 3.25 3.01
N ALA A 229 3.43 2.68 4.19
CA ALA A 229 4.06 1.39 4.50
C ALA A 229 3.05 0.24 4.60
N ASP A 230 1.78 0.54 4.86
CA ASP A 230 0.68 -0.40 4.94
C ASP A 230 0.04 -0.58 3.54
N PRO A 231 0.17 -1.76 2.91
CA PRO A 231 -0.33 -1.97 1.55
C PRO A 231 -1.85 -1.91 1.44
N VAL A 232 -2.57 -2.27 2.50
CA VAL A 232 -4.03 -2.26 2.49
C VAL A 232 -4.54 -0.84 2.68
N ALA A 233 -3.96 -0.08 3.60
CA ALA A 233 -4.31 1.33 3.79
C ALA A 233 -4.06 2.17 2.53
N VAL A 234 -2.91 1.99 1.87
CA VAL A 234 -2.62 2.68 0.61
C VAL A 234 -3.60 2.28 -0.49
N GLU A 235 -3.91 0.98 -0.64
CA GLU A 235 -4.91 0.50 -1.62
C GLU A 235 -6.31 1.06 -1.32
N THR A 236 -6.70 1.16 -0.04
CA THR A 236 -7.98 1.71 0.40
C THR A 236 -8.12 3.19 0.02
N VAL A 237 -7.07 3.99 0.22
CA VAL A 237 -7.04 5.39 -0.22
C VAL A 237 -7.10 5.49 -1.75
N CYS A 238 -6.35 4.66 -2.46
CA CYS A 238 -6.42 4.56 -3.92
C CYS A 238 -7.83 4.21 -4.42
N LEU A 239 -8.48 3.26 -3.77
CA LEU A 239 -9.85 2.85 -4.08
C LEU A 239 -10.85 3.99 -3.86
N LYS A 240 -10.71 4.76 -2.78
CA LYS A 240 -11.54 5.95 -2.54
C LYS A 240 -11.39 6.97 -3.68
N ILE A 241 -10.17 7.32 -4.07
CA ILE A 241 -9.90 8.27 -5.16
C ILE A 241 -10.55 7.80 -6.47
N ILE A 242 -10.40 6.52 -6.84
CA ILE A 242 -11.05 5.95 -8.04
C ILE A 242 -12.57 6.04 -7.92
N THR A 243 -13.15 5.68 -6.78
CA THR A 243 -14.59 5.66 -6.56
C THR A 243 -15.20 7.06 -6.64
N GLU A 244 -14.57 8.05 -6.02
CA GLU A 244 -15.02 9.45 -6.09
C GLU A 244 -14.86 10.02 -7.50
N LYS A 245 -13.79 9.67 -8.25
CA LYS A 245 -13.67 10.06 -9.65
C LYS A 245 -14.78 9.46 -10.51
N ARG A 246 -15.10 8.19 -10.31
CA ARG A 246 -16.21 7.52 -11.02
C ARG A 246 -17.54 8.20 -10.74
N LYS A 247 -17.81 8.50 -9.47
CA LYS A 247 -19.01 9.25 -9.05
C LYS A 247 -19.07 10.64 -9.70
N ALA A 248 -17.96 11.37 -9.71
CA ALA A 248 -17.89 12.69 -10.36
C ALA A 248 -18.15 12.61 -11.88
N LEU A 249 -17.72 11.56 -12.57
CA LEU A 249 -17.97 11.36 -14.00
C LEU A 249 -19.43 11.05 -14.33
N ARG A 250 -20.18 10.38 -13.44
CA ARG A 250 -21.59 10.02 -13.68
C ARG A 250 -22.60 10.93 -13.01
N GLY A 251 -22.18 11.68 -11.98
CA GLY A 251 -23.09 12.43 -11.11
C GLY A 251 -23.82 11.56 -10.08
N GLU A 252 -23.59 10.24 -10.05
CA GLU A 252 -24.18 9.27 -9.15
C GLU A 252 -23.16 8.16 -8.79
N PRO A 253 -23.39 7.37 -7.71
CA PRO A 253 -22.50 6.25 -7.38
C PRO A 253 -22.34 5.28 -8.55
N TRP A 254 -21.10 5.02 -8.91
CA TRP A 254 -20.75 4.08 -9.97
C TRP A 254 -19.73 3.06 -9.47
N HIS A 255 -20.25 1.95 -8.93
CA HIS A 255 -19.43 0.92 -8.31
C HIS A 255 -18.53 0.21 -9.32
N LEU A 256 -17.38 -0.26 -8.84
CA LEU A 256 -16.48 -1.10 -9.60
C LEU A 256 -17.11 -2.48 -9.86
N SER A 257 -16.86 -3.03 -11.03
CA SER A 257 -17.26 -4.38 -11.42
C SER A 257 -16.06 -5.08 -12.06
N PRO A 258 -15.59 -6.18 -11.42
CA PRO A 258 -16.05 -6.76 -10.17
C PRO A 258 -15.78 -5.86 -8.96
N PRO A 259 -16.44 -6.11 -7.81
CA PRO A 259 -16.13 -5.39 -6.58
C PRO A 259 -14.69 -5.72 -6.11
N PRO A 260 -13.94 -4.76 -5.54
CA PRO A 260 -12.54 -4.92 -5.14
C PRO A 260 -12.40 -5.65 -3.79
N ILE A 261 -12.96 -6.86 -3.67
CA ILE A 261 -12.98 -7.65 -2.43
C ILE A 261 -11.57 -8.03 -1.94
N CYS A 262 -10.57 -7.97 -2.80
CA CYS A 262 -9.17 -8.22 -2.44
C CYS A 262 -8.66 -7.28 -1.36
N VAL A 263 -9.21 -6.07 -1.24
CA VAL A 263 -8.79 -5.07 -0.24
C VAL A 263 -9.20 -5.53 1.16
N GLU A 264 -10.48 -5.85 1.35
CA GLU A 264 -10.99 -6.37 2.61
C GLU A 264 -10.37 -7.73 2.96
N ALA A 265 -10.20 -8.62 1.96
CA ALA A 265 -9.55 -9.91 2.17
C ALA A 265 -8.09 -9.76 2.63
N ALA A 266 -7.34 -8.80 2.08
CA ALA A 266 -5.96 -8.52 2.48
C ALA A 266 -5.84 -8.09 3.95
N ASP A 267 -6.83 -7.35 4.47
CA ASP A 267 -6.96 -7.00 5.88
C ASP A 267 -7.41 -8.23 6.72
N LYS A 268 -8.62 -8.70 6.48
CA LYS A 268 -9.31 -9.63 7.40
C LYS A 268 -8.79 -11.07 7.34
N ILE A 269 -8.30 -11.51 6.18
CA ILE A 269 -7.82 -12.90 5.98
C ILE A 269 -6.30 -12.96 6.08
N TYR A 270 -5.59 -12.01 5.46
CA TYR A 270 -4.14 -12.07 5.33
C TYR A 270 -3.37 -11.20 6.32
N GLY A 271 -4.05 -10.31 7.08
CA GLY A 271 -3.46 -9.49 8.13
C GLY A 271 -2.36 -8.54 7.65
N LEU A 272 -2.52 -7.97 6.44
CA LEU A 272 -1.48 -7.15 5.80
C LEU A 272 -1.54 -5.67 6.19
N GLY A 273 -2.63 -5.23 6.81
CA GLY A 273 -2.86 -3.84 7.18
C GLY A 273 -4.34 -3.57 7.39
N THR A 274 -4.78 -2.32 7.35
CA THR A 274 -6.18 -1.95 7.59
C THR A 274 -6.90 -1.45 6.35
N SER A 275 -8.12 -1.97 6.13
CA SER A 275 -9.09 -1.47 5.15
C SER A 275 -10.13 -0.51 5.76
N CYS A 276 -10.06 -0.25 7.05
CA CYS A 276 -10.95 0.66 7.78
C CYS A 276 -10.48 2.11 7.61
N MET A 277 -11.25 2.94 6.92
CA MET A 277 -10.87 4.34 6.66
C MET A 277 -10.63 5.15 7.93
N GLU A 278 -11.36 4.84 9.00
CA GLU A 278 -11.26 5.51 10.31
C GLU A 278 -9.92 5.21 11.01
N GLU A 279 -9.25 4.13 10.63
CA GLU A 279 -7.93 3.75 11.13
C GLU A 279 -6.79 4.26 10.23
N ILE A 280 -7.13 4.93 9.12
CA ILE A 280 -6.14 5.47 8.18
C ILE A 280 -6.04 6.98 8.40
N LYS A 281 -4.86 7.41 8.86
CA LYS A 281 -4.53 8.84 8.86
C LYS A 281 -4.07 9.25 7.46
N ILE A 282 -4.85 10.11 6.80
CA ILE A 282 -4.48 10.65 5.49
C ILE A 282 -3.91 12.05 5.69
N GLU A 283 -2.70 12.28 5.23
CA GLU A 283 -2.07 13.60 5.17
C GLU A 283 -1.93 14.04 3.70
N HIS A 284 -2.49 15.19 3.39
CA HIS A 284 -2.47 15.77 2.05
C HIS A 284 -1.61 17.04 2.01
N TYR A 285 -0.86 17.22 0.93
CA TYR A 285 -0.01 18.39 0.69
C TYR A 285 -0.09 18.85 -0.77
N GLY A 286 -0.07 20.15 -0.95
CA GLY A 286 0.00 20.80 -2.25
C GLY A 286 -1.37 21.07 -2.88
N TRP A 287 -1.57 20.73 -4.15
CA TRP A 287 -2.75 21.11 -4.92
C TRP A 287 -4.02 20.39 -4.46
N GLU A 288 -5.08 21.16 -4.11
CA GLU A 288 -6.30 20.64 -3.47
C GLU A 288 -7.48 20.41 -4.43
N GLN A 289 -7.48 21.03 -5.61
CA GLN A 289 -8.59 20.86 -6.55
C GLN A 289 -8.76 19.40 -6.95
N ASP A 290 -10.01 18.88 -6.90
CA ASP A 290 -10.33 17.47 -7.22
C ASP A 290 -9.48 16.45 -6.41
N LEU A 291 -9.30 16.71 -5.13
CA LEU A 291 -8.49 15.85 -4.24
C LEU A 291 -9.07 14.45 -4.09
N LEU A 292 -10.42 14.30 -4.11
CA LEU A 292 -11.14 13.03 -4.12
C LEU A 292 -10.89 12.12 -2.87
N LEU A 293 -10.60 12.72 -1.72
CA LEU A 293 -10.36 12.04 -0.44
C LEU A 293 -11.55 12.12 0.52
#